data_636c9f8a0b69ce701778297c18b0c401
#
_entry.id   636c9f8a0b69ce701778297c18b0c401
#
_cell.length_a   1.000
_cell.length_b   1.000
_cell.length_c   1.000
_cell.angle_alpha   90.00
_cell.angle_beta   90.00
_cell.angle_gamma   90.00
#
_symmetry.space_group_name_H-M   'P 1'
#
loop_
_entity.id
_entity.type
_entity.pdbx_description
1 polymer ?
#
loop_
_entity_poly.entity_id
_entity_poly.type
_entity_poly.pdbx_seq_one_letter_code
_entity_poly.pdbx_strand_id
1 'polypeptide(L)'
;DAAWMRGVHEALGLRVACIKHDMDDEARKDAYAADITYATNNELGFDYLRDNMKYTLDEMVQRGHAFAIVDEVDSILIDEARTPLIISGPLEDRSDLYVNIDRLIPDLVQDDYEIDEKTRSVSLTDQGNEHMEALLQAGALLEADSSIYDIQNVTLVHHVTNALRAHQLFQKDRDYIVRGAGNAGQVIIIDEFTGRMMEGRRFSDGLHQALEAKEGAPIQPENQTLASVTFQNYFRLYDKLSGMTGTALTEAEEFMDIYGLDVIEVPTNTDIARFDEDDAIYRTAAEKNDAIIDLVSECQTRGQPVLVGTTSIEKSEALSAALKQKKIKHNVLNARYHEQEAQIIGLAGVPGAVTIATNMAGRGTDIQLGGNLDMRLDNELEDLDGAALERRRLDITAEVSALKEKALGAGGLCVIGTERHESRRIDNQLRGRSGRQGDPGLSCFFLSLEDDLMRIFGT
;
A
#
# COMPACT_ATOMS: atom_id res chain seq x y z
N ASP A 1 16.34 10.05 -9.37
CA ASP A 1 17.19 10.86 -8.48
C ASP A 1 18.67 10.53 -8.67
N ALA A 2 19.11 9.25 -8.56
CA ALA A 2 20.52 8.86 -8.70
C ALA A 2 21.17 9.37 -9.99
N ALA A 3 20.51 9.19 -11.14
CA ALA A 3 21.01 9.66 -12.43
C ALA A 3 21.09 11.19 -12.50
N TRP A 4 20.12 11.87 -11.90
CA TRP A 4 20.03 13.34 -11.90
C TRP A 4 21.11 13.99 -11.04
N MET A 5 21.33 13.44 -9.84
CA MET A 5 22.34 13.97 -8.91
C MET A 5 23.77 13.48 -9.19
N ARG A 6 23.93 12.44 -10.01
CA ARG A 6 25.22 11.80 -10.31
C ARG A 6 26.28 12.82 -10.73
N GLY A 7 25.95 13.72 -11.67
CA GLY A 7 26.92 14.69 -12.17
C GLY A 7 27.49 15.62 -11.08
N VAL A 8 26.69 15.97 -10.06
CA VAL A 8 27.13 16.79 -8.92
C VAL A 8 28.12 15.98 -8.05
N HIS A 9 27.76 14.73 -7.72
CA HIS A 9 28.60 13.89 -6.88
C HIS A 9 29.91 13.52 -7.56
N GLU A 10 29.88 13.16 -8.85
CA GLU A 10 31.09 12.82 -9.64
C GLU A 10 32.01 14.02 -9.80
N ALA A 11 31.46 15.25 -9.91
CA ALA A 11 32.30 16.47 -9.92
C ALA A 11 33.03 16.69 -8.60
N LEU A 12 32.55 16.11 -7.50
CA LEU A 12 33.24 16.09 -6.19
C LEU A 12 34.17 14.88 -6.02
N GLY A 13 34.29 14.02 -7.04
CA GLY A 13 35.12 12.82 -7.02
C GLY A 13 34.50 11.61 -6.32
N LEU A 14 33.16 11.63 -6.12
CA LEU A 14 32.41 10.55 -5.44
C LEU A 14 31.81 9.58 -6.46
N ARG A 15 31.95 8.29 -6.22
CA ARG A 15 31.29 7.23 -7.01
C ARG A 15 29.84 7.03 -6.55
N VAL A 16 28.91 7.03 -7.51
CA VAL A 16 27.48 6.86 -7.27
C VAL A 16 26.99 5.58 -7.91
N ALA A 17 26.27 4.76 -7.16
CA ALA A 17 25.59 3.56 -7.67
C ALA A 17 24.12 3.51 -7.22
N CYS A 18 23.35 2.63 -7.86
CA CYS A 18 21.95 2.41 -7.57
C CYS A 18 21.66 0.90 -7.50
N ILE A 19 21.02 0.46 -6.43
CA ILE A 19 20.52 -0.90 -6.29
C ILE A 19 19.17 -0.99 -7.00
N LYS A 20 19.00 -2.02 -7.83
CA LYS A 20 17.77 -2.33 -8.56
C LYS A 20 17.34 -3.77 -8.26
N HIS A 21 16.07 -4.06 -8.50
CA HIS A 21 15.47 -5.36 -8.17
C HIS A 21 16.19 -6.55 -8.81
N ASP A 22 16.53 -6.48 -10.08
CA ASP A 22 17.07 -7.61 -10.88
C ASP A 22 18.61 -7.74 -10.84
N MET A 23 19.29 -7.14 -9.85
CA MET A 23 20.74 -7.23 -9.73
C MET A 23 21.14 -8.52 -9.01
N ASP A 24 22.21 -9.18 -9.52
CA ASP A 24 22.87 -10.28 -8.85
C ASP A 24 23.73 -9.82 -7.66
N ASP A 25 24.22 -10.75 -6.86
CA ASP A 25 25.00 -10.46 -5.64
C ASP A 25 26.31 -9.72 -5.95
N GLU A 26 26.98 -10.02 -7.09
CA GLU A 26 28.23 -9.37 -7.47
C GLU A 26 28.01 -7.89 -7.83
N ALA A 27 26.99 -7.61 -8.65
CA ALA A 27 26.60 -6.26 -9.02
C ALA A 27 26.11 -5.46 -7.80
N ARG A 28 25.36 -6.09 -6.87
CA ARG A 28 24.95 -5.45 -5.60
C ARG A 28 26.17 -5.09 -4.75
N LYS A 29 27.11 -6.00 -4.60
CA LYS A 29 28.35 -5.79 -3.82
C LYS A 29 29.17 -4.63 -4.39
N ASP A 30 29.32 -4.56 -5.73
CA ASP A 30 29.98 -3.43 -6.38
C ASP A 30 29.22 -2.11 -6.15
N ALA A 31 27.89 -2.13 -6.21
CA ALA A 31 27.08 -0.96 -5.96
C ALA A 31 27.17 -0.47 -4.49
N TYR A 32 27.18 -1.39 -3.52
CA TYR A 32 27.39 -1.04 -2.12
C TYR A 32 28.81 -0.55 -1.81
N ALA A 33 29.80 -0.91 -2.62
CA ALA A 33 31.15 -0.40 -2.50
C ALA A 33 31.31 1.04 -3.03
N ALA A 34 30.28 1.65 -3.64
CA ALA A 34 30.29 3.05 -4.04
C ALA A 34 30.26 3.99 -2.82
N ASP A 35 30.74 5.23 -2.98
CA ASP A 35 30.70 6.25 -1.93
C ASP A 35 29.25 6.61 -1.56
N ILE A 36 28.37 6.68 -2.57
CA ILE A 36 26.92 6.95 -2.42
C ILE A 36 26.15 5.85 -3.14
N THR A 37 25.28 5.16 -2.39
CA THR A 37 24.39 4.12 -2.91
C THR A 37 22.94 4.55 -2.78
N TYR A 38 22.25 4.66 -3.90
CA TYR A 38 20.80 4.87 -3.93
C TYR A 38 20.08 3.51 -3.97
N ALA A 39 19.06 3.35 -3.15
CA ALA A 39 18.21 2.16 -3.14
C ALA A 39 16.83 2.47 -2.58
N THR A 40 15.85 1.62 -2.85
CA THR A 40 14.59 1.65 -2.12
C THR A 40 14.76 1.02 -0.74
N ASN A 41 13.92 1.43 0.22
CA ASN A 41 13.89 0.84 1.57
C ASN A 41 13.72 -0.68 1.54
N ASN A 42 12.88 -1.20 0.64
CA ASN A 42 12.66 -2.63 0.46
C ASN A 42 13.94 -3.37 0.03
N GLU A 43 14.64 -2.87 -0.99
CA GLU A 43 15.88 -3.52 -1.46
C GLU A 43 16.93 -3.57 -0.35
N LEU A 44 17.11 -2.47 0.39
CA LEU A 44 18.05 -2.41 1.51
C LEU A 44 17.69 -3.41 2.63
N GLY A 45 16.41 -3.47 3.00
CA GLY A 45 15.95 -4.37 4.04
C GLY A 45 16.00 -5.84 3.64
N PHE A 46 15.67 -6.18 2.39
CA PHE A 46 15.82 -7.55 1.89
C PHE A 46 17.27 -7.96 1.72
N ASP A 47 18.18 -7.07 1.29
CA ASP A 47 19.61 -7.37 1.25
C ASP A 47 20.17 -7.63 2.66
N TYR A 48 19.73 -6.83 3.66
CA TYR A 48 20.07 -7.06 5.05
C TYR A 48 19.61 -8.46 5.54
N LEU A 49 18.39 -8.86 5.23
CA LEU A 49 17.89 -10.18 5.59
C LEU A 49 18.69 -11.29 4.89
N ARG A 50 18.97 -11.14 3.60
CA ARG A 50 19.77 -12.11 2.83
C ARG A 50 21.20 -12.23 3.38
N ASP A 51 21.83 -11.12 3.70
CA ASP A 51 23.18 -11.10 4.28
C ASP A 51 23.22 -11.83 5.63
N ASN A 52 22.21 -11.64 6.49
CA ASN A 52 22.12 -12.32 7.77
C ASN A 52 21.83 -13.84 7.66
N MET A 53 21.53 -14.33 6.47
CA MET A 53 21.38 -15.76 6.17
C MET A 53 22.62 -16.38 5.54
N LYS A 54 23.67 -15.57 5.22
CA LYS A 54 24.95 -16.07 4.67
C LYS A 54 25.82 -16.67 5.77
N TYR A 55 26.66 -17.63 5.39
CA TYR A 55 27.55 -18.33 6.32
C TYR A 55 28.91 -17.64 6.50
N THR A 56 29.33 -16.86 5.53
CA THR A 56 30.62 -16.15 5.55
C THR A 56 30.44 -14.66 5.24
N LEU A 57 31.31 -13.82 5.81
CA LEU A 57 31.28 -12.37 5.58
C LEU A 57 31.54 -11.99 4.11
N ASP A 58 32.33 -12.80 3.41
CA ASP A 58 32.67 -12.56 2.02
C ASP A 58 31.50 -12.74 1.06
N GLU A 59 30.46 -13.46 1.48
CA GLU A 59 29.23 -13.65 0.72
C GLU A 59 28.22 -12.49 0.92
N MET A 60 28.41 -11.68 1.95
CA MET A 60 27.54 -10.54 2.22
C MET A 60 27.74 -9.44 1.17
N VAL A 61 26.65 -8.76 0.79
CA VAL A 61 26.68 -7.70 -0.22
C VAL A 61 26.72 -6.31 0.38
N GLN A 62 26.08 -6.10 1.53
CA GLN A 62 26.04 -4.80 2.18
C GLN A 62 27.36 -4.46 2.87
N ARG A 63 27.68 -3.19 2.93
CA ARG A 63 28.71 -2.63 3.81
C ARG A 63 28.11 -2.22 5.16
N GLY A 64 28.92 -1.73 6.09
CA GLY A 64 28.45 -1.21 7.37
C GLY A 64 27.44 -0.05 7.23
N HIS A 65 26.66 0.18 8.28
CA HIS A 65 25.55 1.14 8.34
C HIS A 65 26.03 2.50 8.88
N ALA A 66 26.91 3.21 8.15
CA ALA A 66 27.49 4.45 8.61
C ALA A 66 26.52 5.64 8.58
N PHE A 67 25.89 5.90 7.43
CA PHE A 67 24.99 7.04 7.26
C PHE A 67 23.87 6.73 6.25
N ALA A 68 22.63 7.04 6.60
CA ALA A 68 21.51 7.01 5.69
C ALA A 68 20.78 8.36 5.66
N ILE A 69 20.34 8.75 4.45
CA ILE A 69 19.42 9.85 4.22
C ILE A 69 18.15 9.25 3.63
N VAL A 70 17.02 9.38 4.34
CA VAL A 70 15.75 8.78 3.97
C VAL A 70 14.84 9.86 3.41
N ASP A 71 14.47 9.73 2.14
CA ASP A 71 13.44 10.57 1.52
C ASP A 71 12.04 10.07 1.89
N GLU A 72 11.06 10.97 1.97
CA GLU A 72 9.71 10.66 2.48
C GLU A 72 9.79 9.92 3.83
N VAL A 73 10.62 10.46 4.74
CA VAL A 73 11.02 9.80 5.99
C VAL A 73 9.85 9.46 6.90
N ASP A 74 8.79 10.23 6.87
CA ASP A 74 7.56 9.98 7.62
C ASP A 74 6.82 8.72 7.12
N SER A 75 6.84 8.43 5.82
CA SER A 75 6.29 7.20 5.28
C SER A 75 7.02 5.96 5.79
N ILE A 76 8.35 6.01 5.72
CA ILE A 76 9.18 4.83 5.98
C ILE A 76 9.37 4.61 7.49
N LEU A 77 9.60 5.69 8.25
CA LEU A 77 9.95 5.59 9.67
C LEU A 77 8.76 5.77 10.63
N ILE A 78 7.58 6.18 10.14
CA ILE A 78 6.36 6.29 10.93
C ILE A 78 5.29 5.33 10.39
N ASP A 79 4.77 5.55 9.15
CA ASP A 79 3.65 4.76 8.61
C ASP A 79 3.98 3.27 8.48
N GLU A 80 5.10 2.97 7.81
CA GLU A 80 5.53 1.60 7.51
C GLU A 80 6.56 1.07 8.51
N ALA A 81 6.89 1.85 9.55
CA ALA A 81 7.96 1.56 10.50
C ALA A 81 7.90 0.14 11.08
N ARG A 82 6.69 -0.30 11.43
CA ARG A 82 6.42 -1.60 12.06
C ARG A 82 6.06 -2.71 11.08
N THR A 83 5.95 -2.40 9.78
CA THR A 83 5.70 -3.41 8.74
C THR A 83 6.93 -4.30 8.59
N PRO A 84 6.84 -5.60 8.83
CA PRO A 84 7.99 -6.49 8.71
C PRO A 84 8.26 -6.85 7.26
N LEU A 85 9.53 -6.81 6.87
CA LEU A 85 10.06 -7.54 5.73
C LEU A 85 10.33 -8.97 6.17
N ILE A 86 9.90 -9.95 5.39
CA ILE A 86 9.95 -11.36 5.76
C ILE A 86 10.55 -12.17 4.60
N ILE A 87 11.54 -13.00 4.91
CA ILE A 87 11.98 -14.09 4.03
C ILE A 87 11.47 -15.40 4.63
N SER A 88 10.73 -16.16 3.82
CA SER A 88 10.22 -17.46 4.21
C SER A 88 10.74 -18.55 3.29
N GLY A 89 10.84 -19.77 3.82
CA GLY A 89 11.21 -20.96 3.07
C GLY A 89 10.21 -22.10 3.31
N PRO A 90 10.14 -23.08 2.40
CA PRO A 90 9.21 -24.19 2.53
C PRO A 90 9.57 -25.10 3.70
N LEU A 91 8.55 -25.55 4.42
CA LEU A 91 8.61 -26.67 5.35
C LEU A 91 8.41 -28.02 4.64
N GLU A 92 8.55 -29.12 5.40
CA GLU A 92 8.20 -30.46 4.92
C GLU A 92 6.77 -30.52 4.39
N ASP A 93 6.58 -31.23 3.29
CA ASP A 93 5.27 -31.40 2.65
C ASP A 93 4.35 -32.29 3.53
N ARG A 94 3.26 -31.73 4.01
CA ARG A 94 2.19 -32.40 4.77
C ARG A 94 0.82 -32.23 4.10
N SER A 95 0.81 -32.03 2.81
CA SER A 95 -0.42 -31.78 2.03
C SER A 95 -1.48 -32.87 2.21
N ASP A 96 -1.07 -34.13 2.34
CA ASP A 96 -2.00 -35.24 2.54
C ASP A 96 -2.82 -35.10 3.84
N LEU A 97 -2.22 -34.55 4.91
CA LEU A 97 -2.92 -34.40 6.19
C LEU A 97 -4.01 -33.31 6.07
N TYR A 98 -3.74 -32.21 5.36
CA TYR A 98 -4.75 -31.18 5.09
C TYR A 98 -5.97 -31.75 4.34
N VAL A 99 -5.73 -32.52 3.27
CA VAL A 99 -6.81 -33.13 2.48
C VAL A 99 -7.64 -34.12 3.30
N ASN A 100 -6.97 -34.95 4.10
CA ASN A 100 -7.66 -35.98 4.89
C ASN A 100 -8.51 -35.37 6.00
N ILE A 101 -8.04 -34.31 6.67
CA ILE A 101 -8.79 -33.61 7.72
C ILE A 101 -9.92 -32.77 7.11
N ASP A 102 -9.67 -32.08 6.00
CA ASP A 102 -10.70 -31.28 5.33
C ASP A 102 -11.97 -32.10 5.02
N ARG A 103 -11.80 -33.36 4.60
CA ARG A 103 -12.91 -34.25 4.28
C ARG A 103 -13.79 -34.59 5.48
N LEU A 104 -13.26 -34.48 6.70
CA LEU A 104 -14.01 -34.79 7.93
C LEU A 104 -14.80 -33.59 8.46
N ILE A 105 -14.42 -32.36 8.12
CA ILE A 105 -15.07 -31.15 8.64
C ILE A 105 -16.56 -31.04 8.26
N PRO A 106 -16.99 -31.39 7.03
CA PRO A 106 -18.42 -31.36 6.67
C PRO A 106 -19.31 -32.32 7.47
N ASP A 107 -18.76 -33.31 8.13
CA ASP A 107 -19.49 -34.27 8.96
C ASP A 107 -19.80 -33.70 10.37
N LEU A 108 -19.17 -32.58 10.77
CA LEU A 108 -19.47 -31.89 12.01
C LEU A 108 -20.81 -31.16 11.91
N VAL A 109 -21.60 -31.24 12.99
CA VAL A 109 -22.88 -30.53 13.12
C VAL A 109 -22.71 -29.21 13.90
N GLN A 110 -23.73 -28.35 13.86
CA GLN A 110 -23.67 -27.00 14.43
C GLN A 110 -23.39 -26.99 15.95
N ASP A 111 -23.81 -28.02 16.66
CA ASP A 111 -23.58 -28.16 18.11
C ASP A 111 -22.14 -28.61 18.46
N ASP A 112 -21.37 -29.02 17.48
CA ASP A 112 -19.99 -29.50 17.68
C ASP A 112 -18.96 -28.35 17.80
N TYR A 113 -19.34 -27.10 17.43
CA TYR A 113 -18.42 -25.96 17.48
C TYR A 113 -19.13 -24.67 17.87
N GLU A 114 -18.36 -23.75 18.43
CA GLU A 114 -18.80 -22.40 18.77
C GLU A 114 -18.02 -21.37 17.96
N ILE A 115 -18.74 -20.35 17.43
CA ILE A 115 -18.16 -19.24 16.69
C ILE A 115 -18.27 -17.98 17.54
N ASP A 116 -17.14 -17.34 17.82
CA ASP A 116 -17.09 -15.99 18.37
C ASP A 116 -16.89 -14.97 17.23
N GLU A 117 -17.93 -14.27 16.86
CA GLU A 117 -17.90 -13.27 15.79
C GLU A 117 -17.02 -12.06 16.14
N LYS A 118 -16.88 -11.72 17.44
CA LYS A 118 -16.10 -10.56 17.89
C LYS A 118 -14.60 -10.79 17.73
N THR A 119 -14.15 -11.98 18.11
CA THR A 119 -12.74 -12.37 18.02
C THR A 119 -12.41 -13.07 16.71
N ARG A 120 -13.42 -13.31 15.83
CA ARG A 120 -13.31 -14.11 14.60
C ARG A 120 -12.59 -15.44 14.86
N SER A 121 -13.03 -16.14 15.89
CA SER A 121 -12.49 -17.43 16.29
C SER A 121 -13.55 -18.51 16.28
N VAL A 122 -13.14 -19.75 16.09
CA VAL A 122 -14.01 -20.94 16.17
C VAL A 122 -13.30 -22.01 16.98
N SER A 123 -14.00 -22.66 17.87
CA SER A 123 -13.51 -23.75 18.69
C SER A 123 -14.50 -24.90 18.74
N LEU A 124 -13.99 -26.12 18.89
CA LEU A 124 -14.84 -27.29 19.15
C LEU A 124 -15.41 -27.21 20.56
N THR A 125 -16.68 -27.66 20.71
CA THR A 125 -17.30 -27.91 22.01
C THR A 125 -16.78 -29.24 22.58
N ASP A 126 -17.13 -29.55 23.84
CA ASP A 126 -16.77 -30.84 24.43
C ASP A 126 -17.36 -32.00 23.58
N GLN A 127 -18.61 -31.87 23.15
CA GLN A 127 -19.27 -32.84 22.24
C GLN A 127 -18.56 -32.89 20.88
N GLY A 128 -18.16 -31.73 20.34
CA GLY A 128 -17.44 -31.65 19.07
C GLY A 128 -16.06 -32.27 19.13
N ASN A 129 -15.38 -32.21 20.27
CA ASN A 129 -14.11 -32.90 20.48
C ASN A 129 -14.28 -34.43 20.42
N GLU A 130 -15.27 -34.98 21.14
CA GLU A 130 -15.59 -36.39 21.09
C GLU A 130 -15.97 -36.87 19.68
N HIS A 131 -16.78 -36.08 18.98
CA HIS A 131 -17.19 -36.38 17.60
C HIS A 131 -16.00 -36.34 16.63
N MET A 132 -15.14 -35.28 16.72
CA MET A 132 -13.95 -35.17 15.88
C MET A 132 -12.95 -36.31 16.16
N GLU A 133 -12.74 -36.73 17.42
CA GLU A 133 -11.90 -37.88 17.75
C GLU A 133 -12.42 -39.17 17.11
N ALA A 134 -13.72 -39.40 17.16
CA ALA A 134 -14.36 -40.52 16.49
C ALA A 134 -14.15 -40.54 14.97
N LEU A 135 -14.27 -39.37 14.33
CA LEU A 135 -14.03 -39.18 12.88
C LEU A 135 -12.56 -39.44 12.53
N LEU A 136 -11.61 -38.89 13.31
CA LEU A 136 -10.18 -39.08 13.12
C LEU A 136 -9.76 -40.57 13.31
N GLN A 137 -10.33 -41.26 14.28
CA GLN A 137 -10.12 -42.68 14.50
C GLN A 137 -10.67 -43.50 13.33
N ALA A 138 -11.88 -43.22 12.87
CA ALA A 138 -12.48 -43.86 11.69
C ALA A 138 -11.64 -43.62 10.43
N GLY A 139 -11.01 -42.44 10.30
CA GLY A 139 -10.07 -42.10 9.23
C GLY A 139 -8.66 -42.64 9.39
N ALA A 140 -8.38 -43.41 10.45
CA ALA A 140 -7.04 -43.91 10.80
C ALA A 140 -5.97 -42.80 10.97
N LEU A 141 -6.39 -41.61 11.36
CA LEU A 141 -5.52 -40.45 11.65
C LEU A 141 -5.19 -40.33 13.14
N LEU A 142 -5.99 -40.96 14.00
CA LEU A 142 -5.83 -41.01 15.45
C LEU A 142 -5.92 -42.46 15.93
N GLU A 143 -5.05 -42.84 16.88
CA GLU A 143 -5.10 -44.18 17.51
C GLU A 143 -6.30 -44.30 18.45
N ALA A 144 -6.87 -45.51 18.57
CA ALA A 144 -8.12 -45.77 19.29
C ALA A 144 -8.09 -45.39 20.79
N ASP A 145 -6.92 -45.45 21.42
CA ASP A 145 -6.72 -45.17 22.85
C ASP A 145 -6.04 -43.80 23.10
N SER A 146 -5.98 -42.93 22.08
CA SER A 146 -5.31 -41.62 22.12
C SER A 146 -6.30 -40.47 21.98
N SER A 147 -6.08 -39.40 22.72
CA SER A 147 -6.83 -38.15 22.58
C SER A 147 -6.18 -37.20 21.59
N ILE A 148 -6.96 -36.38 20.91
CA ILE A 148 -6.48 -35.34 20.03
C ILE A 148 -5.55 -34.35 20.76
N TYR A 149 -5.72 -34.16 22.08
CA TYR A 149 -4.94 -33.26 22.92
C TYR A 149 -3.66 -33.90 23.52
N ASP A 150 -3.37 -35.15 23.22
CA ASP A 150 -2.10 -35.76 23.61
C ASP A 150 -0.93 -35.01 22.93
N ILE A 151 0.22 -34.91 23.63
CA ILE A 151 1.39 -34.16 23.15
C ILE A 151 1.83 -34.60 21.75
N GLN A 152 1.72 -35.89 21.44
CA GLN A 152 2.05 -36.48 20.13
C GLN A 152 1.08 -36.08 19.02
N ASN A 153 -0.13 -35.59 19.36
CA ASN A 153 -1.21 -35.27 18.45
C ASN A 153 -1.41 -33.73 18.25
N VAL A 154 -0.55 -32.90 18.81
CA VAL A 154 -0.63 -31.41 18.70
C VAL A 154 -0.75 -30.96 17.24
N THR A 155 -0.10 -31.65 16.32
CA THR A 155 -0.20 -31.35 14.88
C THR A 155 -1.62 -31.61 14.36
N LEU A 156 -2.33 -32.65 14.82
CA LEU A 156 -3.73 -32.90 14.43
C LEU A 156 -4.65 -31.78 14.91
N VAL A 157 -4.49 -31.32 16.17
CA VAL A 157 -5.25 -30.17 16.71
C VAL A 157 -5.08 -28.95 15.83
N HIS A 158 -3.84 -28.65 15.42
CA HIS A 158 -3.52 -27.53 14.56
C HIS A 158 -4.24 -27.61 13.21
N HIS A 159 -4.17 -28.77 12.54
CA HIS A 159 -4.83 -28.94 11.24
C HIS A 159 -6.35 -28.95 11.35
N VAL A 160 -6.94 -29.58 12.37
CA VAL A 160 -8.39 -29.57 12.62
C VAL A 160 -8.89 -28.14 12.87
N THR A 161 -8.16 -27.37 13.69
CA THR A 161 -8.52 -25.98 13.98
C THR A 161 -8.48 -25.13 12.70
N ASN A 162 -7.45 -25.27 11.87
CA ASN A 162 -7.34 -24.51 10.62
C ASN A 162 -8.40 -24.94 9.59
N ALA A 163 -8.70 -26.23 9.47
CA ALA A 163 -9.76 -26.70 8.59
C ALA A 163 -11.12 -26.19 9.05
N LEU A 164 -11.42 -26.23 10.36
CA LEU A 164 -12.64 -25.67 10.93
C LEU A 164 -12.75 -24.16 10.69
N ARG A 165 -11.65 -23.40 10.89
CA ARG A 165 -11.60 -21.96 10.57
C ARG A 165 -11.86 -21.69 9.10
N ALA A 166 -11.23 -22.45 8.20
CA ALA A 166 -11.39 -22.31 6.76
C ALA A 166 -12.84 -22.50 6.32
N HIS A 167 -13.56 -23.48 6.93
CA HIS A 167 -14.95 -23.75 6.59
C HIS A 167 -15.93 -22.76 7.22
N GLN A 168 -15.74 -22.35 8.47
CA GLN A 168 -16.71 -21.58 9.22
C GLN A 168 -16.51 -20.05 9.15
N LEU A 169 -15.27 -19.58 9.04
CA LEU A 169 -14.96 -18.14 9.12
C LEU A 169 -14.62 -17.50 7.78
N PHE A 170 -14.20 -18.28 6.78
CA PHE A 170 -13.73 -17.76 5.50
C PHE A 170 -14.67 -18.13 4.35
N GLN A 171 -15.12 -17.13 3.61
CA GLN A 171 -16.06 -17.28 2.51
C GLN A 171 -15.38 -16.91 1.18
N LYS A 172 -15.61 -17.77 0.18
CA LYS A 172 -15.21 -17.50 -1.21
C LYS A 172 -15.89 -16.24 -1.72
N ASP A 173 -15.18 -15.50 -2.56
CA ASP A 173 -15.60 -14.23 -3.17
C ASP A 173 -15.76 -13.05 -2.18
N ARG A 174 -15.53 -13.29 -0.88
CA ARG A 174 -15.46 -12.25 0.15
C ARG A 174 -14.06 -12.13 0.76
N ASP A 175 -13.55 -13.22 1.31
CA ASP A 175 -12.25 -13.25 2.01
C ASP A 175 -11.12 -13.74 1.09
N TYR A 176 -11.46 -14.51 0.05
CA TYR A 176 -10.54 -15.03 -0.97
C TYR A 176 -11.28 -15.37 -2.27
N ILE A 177 -10.52 -15.48 -3.37
CA ILE A 177 -11.01 -16.03 -4.64
C ILE A 177 -10.19 -17.26 -5.02
N VAL A 178 -10.75 -18.08 -5.92
CA VAL A 178 -10.03 -19.18 -6.56
C VAL A 178 -9.87 -18.86 -8.03
N ARG A 179 -8.63 -18.68 -8.49
CA ARG A 179 -8.31 -18.47 -9.90
C ARG A 179 -7.87 -19.81 -10.51
N GLY A 180 -8.48 -20.20 -11.60
CA GLY A 180 -8.26 -21.50 -12.23
C GLY A 180 -9.22 -22.58 -11.71
N ALA A 181 -9.09 -23.82 -12.18
CA ALA A 181 -9.92 -24.94 -11.77
C ALA A 181 -9.07 -26.19 -11.53
N GLY A 182 -9.44 -27.01 -10.52
CA GLY A 182 -8.76 -28.26 -10.16
C GLY A 182 -7.26 -28.06 -9.91
N ASN A 183 -6.42 -28.88 -10.50
CA ASN A 183 -4.96 -28.85 -10.31
C ASN A 183 -4.27 -27.55 -10.78
N ALA A 184 -4.98 -26.61 -11.40
CA ALA A 184 -4.49 -25.28 -11.75
C ALA A 184 -5.13 -24.19 -10.87
N GLY A 185 -5.95 -24.56 -9.87
CA GLY A 185 -6.58 -23.63 -8.94
C GLY A 185 -5.55 -22.98 -8.01
N GLN A 186 -5.71 -21.67 -7.77
CA GLN A 186 -4.91 -20.91 -6.81
C GLN A 186 -5.84 -20.10 -5.92
N VAL A 187 -5.69 -20.24 -4.62
CA VAL A 187 -6.37 -19.39 -3.64
C VAL A 187 -5.63 -18.06 -3.54
N ILE A 188 -6.33 -16.95 -3.74
CA ILE A 188 -5.80 -15.59 -3.66
C ILE A 188 -6.58 -14.82 -2.62
N ILE A 189 -5.88 -14.21 -1.68
CA ILE A 189 -6.48 -13.43 -0.60
C ILE A 189 -7.12 -12.16 -1.16
N ILE A 190 -8.28 -11.79 -0.62
CA ILE A 190 -8.87 -10.46 -0.79
C ILE A 190 -8.57 -9.66 0.48
N ASP A 191 -7.93 -8.53 0.33
CA ASP A 191 -7.71 -7.60 1.45
C ASP A 191 -9.03 -7.04 1.97
N GLU A 192 -9.29 -7.19 3.25
CA GLU A 192 -10.55 -6.81 3.89
C GLU A 192 -10.85 -5.31 3.78
N PHE A 193 -9.80 -4.48 3.82
CA PHE A 193 -9.95 -3.02 3.80
C PHE A 193 -9.96 -2.43 2.39
N THR A 194 -9.21 -3.01 1.48
CA THR A 194 -9.04 -2.46 0.14
C THR A 194 -9.83 -3.20 -0.94
N GLY A 195 -10.32 -4.41 -0.63
CA GLY A 195 -10.96 -5.29 -1.61
C GLY A 195 -9.99 -5.78 -2.72
N ARG A 196 -8.68 -5.57 -2.53
CA ARG A 196 -7.64 -5.97 -3.49
C ARG A 196 -7.35 -7.45 -3.42
N MET A 197 -7.11 -8.05 -4.58
CA MET A 197 -6.46 -9.35 -4.68
C MET A 197 -4.99 -9.20 -4.30
N MET A 198 -4.54 -9.97 -3.32
CA MET A 198 -3.18 -9.94 -2.81
C MET A 198 -2.40 -11.12 -3.39
N GLU A 199 -1.97 -11.01 -4.63
CA GLU A 199 -1.17 -12.05 -5.28
C GLU A 199 0.16 -12.26 -4.55
N GLY A 200 0.56 -13.52 -4.37
CA GLY A 200 1.78 -13.88 -3.66
C GLY A 200 1.71 -13.82 -2.14
N ARG A 201 0.67 -13.24 -1.55
CA ARG A 201 0.43 -13.32 -0.10
C ARG A 201 -0.36 -14.56 0.25
N ARG A 202 -0.07 -15.11 1.43
CA ARG A 202 -0.74 -16.30 1.99
C ARG A 202 -1.15 -16.03 3.43
N PHE A 203 -2.25 -16.64 3.87
CA PHE A 203 -2.57 -16.69 5.30
C PHE A 203 -1.51 -17.51 6.03
N SER A 204 -1.18 -17.10 7.24
CA SER A 204 -0.19 -17.75 8.09
C SER A 204 -0.73 -19.04 8.73
N ASP A 205 0.18 -19.76 9.36
CA ASP A 205 -0.13 -20.86 10.30
C ASP A 205 -0.98 -21.99 9.71
N GLY A 206 -0.79 -22.33 8.43
CA GLY A 206 -1.49 -23.43 7.79
C GLY A 206 -2.92 -23.13 7.32
N LEU A 207 -3.46 -21.95 7.62
CA LEU A 207 -4.81 -21.59 7.21
C LEU A 207 -4.96 -21.51 5.68
N HIS A 208 -3.94 -21.02 4.96
CA HIS A 208 -3.98 -20.95 3.50
C HIS A 208 -4.07 -22.34 2.87
N GLN A 209 -3.30 -23.30 3.40
CA GLN A 209 -3.33 -24.71 3.00
C GLN A 209 -4.68 -25.35 3.29
N ALA A 210 -5.30 -25.01 4.42
CA ALA A 210 -6.65 -25.48 4.75
C ALA A 210 -7.70 -24.92 3.75
N LEU A 211 -7.54 -23.68 3.27
CA LEU A 211 -8.39 -23.13 2.22
C LEU A 211 -8.13 -23.75 0.86
N GLU A 212 -6.87 -24.06 0.53
CA GLU A 212 -6.50 -24.81 -0.69
C GLU A 212 -7.14 -26.22 -0.65
N ALA A 213 -7.11 -26.91 0.50
CA ALA A 213 -7.77 -28.19 0.69
C ALA A 213 -9.29 -28.09 0.49
N LYS A 214 -9.94 -27.13 1.16
CA LYS A 214 -11.39 -26.86 1.06
C LYS A 214 -11.84 -26.60 -0.39
N GLU A 215 -11.06 -25.90 -1.18
CA GLU A 215 -11.39 -25.57 -2.56
C GLU A 215 -10.88 -26.60 -3.58
N GLY A 216 -10.20 -27.66 -3.12
CA GLY A 216 -9.61 -28.69 -3.98
C GLY A 216 -8.50 -28.14 -4.89
N ALA A 217 -7.85 -27.07 -4.47
CA ALA A 217 -6.69 -26.50 -5.13
C ALA A 217 -5.39 -27.27 -4.75
N PRO A 218 -4.32 -27.19 -5.56
CA PRO A 218 -3.03 -27.77 -5.17
C PRO A 218 -2.51 -27.12 -3.91
N ILE A 219 -2.29 -27.94 -2.87
CA ILE A 219 -1.77 -27.46 -1.59
C ILE A 219 -0.28 -27.17 -1.76
N GLN A 220 0.09 -25.93 -1.49
CA GLN A 220 1.50 -25.51 -1.48
C GLN A 220 2.11 -25.80 -0.10
N PRO A 221 3.39 -26.19 -0.01
CA PRO A 221 4.05 -26.42 1.26
C PRO A 221 3.88 -25.23 2.21
N GLU A 222 3.79 -25.50 3.51
CA GLU A 222 3.86 -24.45 4.51
C GLU A 222 5.20 -23.72 4.42
N ASN A 223 5.16 -22.39 4.62
CA ASN A 223 6.36 -21.59 4.66
C ASN A 223 6.71 -21.26 6.11
N GLN A 224 7.96 -21.51 6.47
CA GLN A 224 8.53 -21.05 7.73
C GLN A 224 9.21 -19.70 7.52
N THR A 225 8.99 -18.76 8.44
CA THR A 225 9.76 -17.51 8.46
C THR A 225 11.21 -17.83 8.81
N LEU A 226 12.11 -17.56 7.87
CA LEU A 226 13.56 -17.75 8.03
C LEU A 226 14.20 -16.51 8.62
N ALA A 227 13.78 -15.31 8.18
CA ALA A 227 14.28 -14.04 8.65
C ALA A 227 13.20 -12.97 8.56
N SER A 228 13.19 -12.04 9.51
CA SER A 228 12.32 -10.87 9.46
C SER A 228 12.98 -9.65 10.09
N VAL A 229 12.69 -8.47 9.57
CA VAL A 229 13.11 -7.18 10.14
C VAL A 229 12.06 -6.12 9.82
N THR A 230 11.80 -5.21 10.74
CA THR A 230 10.98 -4.01 10.47
C THR A 230 11.86 -2.88 9.96
N PHE A 231 11.30 -1.94 9.19
CA PHE A 231 12.05 -0.75 8.78
C PHE A 231 12.56 0.04 9.98
N GLN A 232 11.78 0.15 11.04
CA GLN A 232 12.20 0.77 12.30
C GLN A 232 13.50 0.17 12.84
N ASN A 233 13.58 -1.16 12.93
CA ASN A 233 14.76 -1.83 13.44
C ASN A 233 15.94 -1.74 12.47
N TYR A 234 15.69 -1.84 11.17
CA TYR A 234 16.73 -1.74 10.15
C TYR A 234 17.40 -0.35 10.16
N PHE A 235 16.62 0.74 10.10
CA PHE A 235 17.20 2.08 10.04
C PHE A 235 17.86 2.52 11.36
N ARG A 236 17.51 1.91 12.49
CA ARG A 236 18.21 2.10 13.77
C ARG A 236 19.61 1.47 13.81
N LEU A 237 19.99 0.68 12.82
CA LEU A 237 21.37 0.15 12.70
C LEU A 237 22.38 1.20 12.22
N TYR A 238 21.90 2.27 11.58
CA TYR A 238 22.79 3.33 11.10
C TYR A 238 23.33 4.18 12.23
N ASP A 239 24.66 4.39 12.23
CA ASP A 239 25.33 5.29 13.19
C ASP A 239 24.81 6.72 13.07
N LYS A 240 24.52 7.15 11.84
CA LYS A 240 23.97 8.45 11.53
C LYS A 240 22.77 8.31 10.60
N LEU A 241 21.65 8.87 11.03
CA LEU A 241 20.39 8.88 10.29
C LEU A 241 19.93 10.31 10.09
N SER A 242 19.41 10.61 8.90
CA SER A 242 18.68 11.84 8.62
C SER A 242 17.61 11.57 7.57
N GLY A 243 16.69 12.49 7.41
CA GLY A 243 15.63 12.35 6.43
C GLY A 243 15.00 13.66 6.05
N MET A 244 14.10 13.62 5.10
CA MET A 244 13.35 14.77 4.63
C MET A 244 11.93 14.38 4.26
N THR A 245 11.01 15.29 4.55
CA THR A 245 9.61 15.23 4.17
C THR A 245 8.98 16.61 4.32
N GLY A 246 7.86 16.84 3.65
CA GLY A 246 7.06 18.05 3.84
C GLY A 246 6.17 18.06 5.08
N THR A 247 6.11 16.98 5.85
CA THR A 247 5.09 16.77 6.90
C THR A 247 5.63 16.17 8.22
N ALA A 248 6.92 16.32 8.52
CA ALA A 248 7.54 15.74 9.72
C ALA A 248 7.12 16.39 11.03
N LEU A 249 6.76 17.68 11.04
CA LEU A 249 6.60 18.46 12.28
C LEU A 249 5.51 17.90 13.21
N THR A 250 4.46 17.31 12.65
CA THR A 250 3.38 16.71 13.43
C THR A 250 3.79 15.47 14.22
N GLU A 251 4.86 14.80 13.80
CA GLU A 251 5.39 13.56 14.37
C GLU A 251 6.79 13.77 14.99
N ALA A 252 7.14 15.03 15.33
CA ALA A 252 8.47 15.38 15.85
C ALA A 252 8.84 14.63 17.13
N GLU A 253 7.88 14.43 18.03
CA GLU A 253 8.07 13.68 19.28
C GLU A 253 8.40 12.21 18.97
N GLU A 254 7.70 11.57 18.03
CA GLU A 254 7.95 10.17 17.63
C GLU A 254 9.30 10.00 16.97
N PHE A 255 9.72 10.95 16.11
CA PHE A 255 11.07 10.95 15.54
C PHE A 255 12.16 11.05 16.60
N MET A 256 11.95 11.88 17.62
CA MET A 256 12.89 12.03 18.73
C MET A 256 12.94 10.77 19.58
N ASP A 257 11.78 10.25 20.01
CA ASP A 257 11.70 9.13 20.95
C ASP A 257 12.25 7.81 20.36
N ILE A 258 11.98 7.55 19.07
CA ILE A 258 12.34 6.28 18.44
C ILE A 258 13.73 6.33 17.81
N TYR A 259 14.06 7.44 17.14
CA TYR A 259 15.27 7.55 16.31
C TYR A 259 16.28 8.57 16.81
N GLY A 260 15.94 9.38 17.81
CA GLY A 260 16.78 10.48 18.30
C GLY A 260 16.97 11.59 17.25
N LEU A 261 15.97 11.80 16.38
CA LEU A 261 16.02 12.79 15.32
C LEU A 261 15.28 14.06 15.70
N ASP A 262 15.96 15.19 15.63
CA ASP A 262 15.35 16.51 15.71
C ASP A 262 14.69 16.88 14.38
N VAL A 263 13.48 17.44 14.42
CA VAL A 263 12.79 17.97 13.26
C VAL A 263 13.04 19.45 13.13
N ILE A 264 13.66 19.85 12.03
CA ILE A 264 13.98 21.25 11.72
C ILE A 264 13.16 21.68 10.51
N GLU A 265 12.39 22.76 10.68
CA GLU A 265 11.63 23.36 9.60
C GLU A 265 12.55 24.22 8.71
N VAL A 266 12.62 23.86 7.44
CA VAL A 266 13.31 24.67 6.41
C VAL A 266 12.27 25.50 5.67
N PRO A 267 12.35 26.83 5.72
CA PRO A 267 11.38 27.69 5.04
C PRO A 267 11.39 27.43 3.53
N THR A 268 10.23 27.57 2.90
CA THR A 268 10.08 27.41 1.46
C THR A 268 10.86 28.50 0.70
N ASN A 269 11.39 28.16 -0.49
CA ASN A 269 12.15 29.11 -1.32
C ASN A 269 11.27 30.27 -1.83
N THR A 270 9.98 30.01 -2.04
CA THR A 270 8.97 31.01 -2.41
C THR A 270 7.82 30.94 -1.44
N ASP A 271 7.13 32.06 -1.22
CA ASP A 271 5.96 32.10 -0.35
C ASP A 271 4.85 31.17 -0.88
N ILE A 272 4.12 30.56 0.05
CA ILE A 272 2.99 29.67 -0.27
C ILE A 272 1.83 30.57 -0.75
N ALA A 273 1.49 30.45 -2.04
CA ALA A 273 0.37 31.18 -2.65
C ALA A 273 -0.96 30.40 -2.60
N ARG A 274 -0.95 29.16 -2.08
CA ARG A 274 -2.16 28.36 -1.85
C ARG A 274 -3.00 28.97 -0.74
N PHE A 275 -4.29 29.06 -0.98
CA PHE A 275 -5.27 29.46 0.02
C PHE A 275 -5.87 28.21 0.68
N ASP A 276 -5.72 28.09 2.01
CA ASP A 276 -6.28 27.01 2.80
C ASP A 276 -7.56 27.51 3.48
N GLU A 277 -8.72 27.04 3.02
CA GLU A 277 -10.01 27.38 3.62
C GLU A 277 -10.24 26.65 4.94
N ASP A 278 -11.08 27.24 5.79
CA ASP A 278 -11.59 26.58 6.98
C ASP A 278 -12.46 25.36 6.62
N ASP A 279 -12.58 24.43 7.57
CA ASP A 279 -13.39 23.22 7.37
C ASP A 279 -14.87 23.56 7.24
N ALA A 280 -15.50 23.04 6.21
CA ALA A 280 -16.96 23.16 6.01
C ALA A 280 -17.66 21.97 6.68
N ILE A 281 -18.51 22.25 7.69
CA ILE A 281 -19.15 21.22 8.51
C ILE A 281 -20.64 21.10 8.14
N TYR A 282 -21.08 19.89 7.85
CA TYR A 282 -22.44 19.54 7.47
C TYR A 282 -23.07 18.57 8.48
N ARG A 283 -24.38 18.55 8.56
CA ARG A 283 -25.09 17.64 9.46
C ARG A 283 -25.04 16.20 8.96
N THR A 284 -25.19 16.02 7.66
CA THR A 284 -25.30 14.69 7.03
C THR A 284 -24.25 14.51 5.93
N ALA A 285 -23.90 13.26 5.66
CA ALA A 285 -23.02 12.90 4.56
C ALA A 285 -23.62 13.28 3.19
N ALA A 286 -24.95 13.25 3.06
CA ALA A 286 -25.63 13.65 1.83
C ALA A 286 -25.45 15.14 1.53
N GLU A 287 -25.70 16.03 2.52
CA GLU A 287 -25.48 17.46 2.39
C GLU A 287 -24.02 17.78 2.05
N LYS A 288 -23.09 17.11 2.69
CA LYS A 288 -21.64 17.22 2.42
C LYS A 288 -21.31 16.85 0.98
N ASN A 289 -21.79 15.70 0.51
CA ASN A 289 -21.52 15.21 -0.84
C ASN A 289 -22.11 16.14 -1.91
N ASP A 290 -23.33 16.68 -1.71
CA ASP A 290 -23.91 17.65 -2.63
C ASP A 290 -23.05 18.92 -2.72
N ALA A 291 -22.56 19.44 -1.59
CA ALA A 291 -21.68 20.61 -1.56
C ALA A 291 -20.33 20.35 -2.26
N ILE A 292 -19.74 19.17 -2.09
CA ILE A 292 -18.52 18.76 -2.81
C ILE A 292 -18.79 18.74 -4.32
N ILE A 293 -19.88 18.15 -4.76
CA ILE A 293 -20.25 18.05 -6.18
C ILE A 293 -20.46 19.44 -6.78
N ASP A 294 -21.08 20.36 -6.04
CA ASP A 294 -21.31 21.74 -6.49
C ASP A 294 -19.97 22.46 -6.68
N LEU A 295 -19.05 22.37 -5.72
CA LEU A 295 -17.70 22.96 -5.85
C LEU A 295 -16.90 22.35 -7.00
N VAL A 296 -16.96 21.00 -7.17
CA VAL A 296 -16.30 20.32 -8.31
C VAL A 296 -16.85 20.83 -9.64
N SER A 297 -18.16 21.02 -9.74
CA SER A 297 -18.83 21.55 -10.95
C SER A 297 -18.42 22.99 -11.25
N GLU A 298 -18.33 23.84 -10.24
CA GLU A 298 -17.85 25.21 -10.38
C GLU A 298 -16.40 25.28 -10.85
N CYS A 299 -15.52 24.50 -10.23
CA CYS A 299 -14.11 24.41 -10.62
C CYS A 299 -13.96 23.93 -12.07
N GLN A 300 -14.68 22.88 -12.45
CA GLN A 300 -14.65 22.37 -13.82
C GLN A 300 -15.13 23.43 -14.83
N THR A 301 -16.17 24.17 -14.51
CA THR A 301 -16.72 25.23 -15.38
C THR A 301 -15.73 26.38 -15.62
N ARG A 302 -14.96 26.77 -14.60
CA ARG A 302 -13.92 27.79 -14.72
C ARG A 302 -12.57 27.24 -15.23
N GLY A 303 -12.49 25.92 -15.49
CA GLY A 303 -11.27 25.28 -15.99
C GLY A 303 -10.22 25.03 -14.92
N GLN A 304 -10.57 25.05 -13.64
CA GLN A 304 -9.68 24.73 -12.54
C GLN A 304 -9.58 23.21 -12.35
N PRO A 305 -8.36 22.61 -12.31
CA PRO A 305 -8.20 21.20 -12.00
C PRO A 305 -8.54 20.93 -10.54
N VAL A 306 -9.16 19.76 -10.28
CA VAL A 306 -9.62 19.36 -8.94
C VAL A 306 -9.08 17.98 -8.59
N LEU A 307 -8.54 17.86 -7.38
CA LEU A 307 -8.18 16.61 -6.73
C LEU A 307 -9.09 16.41 -5.50
N VAL A 308 -9.87 15.35 -5.51
CA VAL A 308 -10.73 15.00 -4.37
C VAL A 308 -10.11 13.82 -3.63
N GLY A 309 -9.68 14.05 -2.40
CA GLY A 309 -9.14 13.02 -1.49
C GLY A 309 -10.24 12.34 -0.70
N THR A 310 -10.26 11.01 -0.72
CA THR A 310 -11.20 10.17 0.03
C THR A 310 -10.46 9.22 0.96
N THR A 311 -11.07 8.84 2.07
CA THR A 311 -10.45 7.96 3.09
C THR A 311 -10.54 6.48 2.76
N SER A 312 -11.45 6.08 1.86
CA SER A 312 -11.62 4.68 1.48
C SER A 312 -12.00 4.51 0.00
N ILE A 313 -11.83 3.29 -0.51
CA ILE A 313 -12.23 2.92 -1.87
C ILE A 313 -13.74 3.05 -2.03
N GLU A 314 -14.52 2.58 -1.05
CA GLU A 314 -15.98 2.64 -1.08
C GLU A 314 -16.48 4.08 -1.21
N LYS A 315 -15.92 5.01 -0.42
CA LYS A 315 -16.24 6.44 -0.49
C LYS A 315 -15.85 7.05 -1.84
N SER A 316 -14.72 6.63 -2.42
CA SER A 316 -14.30 7.07 -3.75
C SER A 316 -15.26 6.60 -4.85
N GLU A 317 -15.75 5.37 -4.77
CA GLU A 317 -16.71 4.82 -5.72
C GLU A 317 -18.10 5.43 -5.57
N ALA A 318 -18.56 5.64 -4.34
CA ALA A 318 -19.83 6.31 -4.07
C ALA A 318 -19.83 7.75 -4.64
N LEU A 319 -18.77 8.52 -4.42
CA LEU A 319 -18.60 9.86 -4.97
C LEU A 319 -18.52 9.82 -6.51
N SER A 320 -17.78 8.86 -7.07
CA SER A 320 -17.71 8.64 -8.52
C SER A 320 -19.10 8.37 -9.13
N ALA A 321 -19.91 7.53 -8.48
CA ALA A 321 -21.27 7.26 -8.93
C ALA A 321 -22.14 8.53 -8.91
N ALA A 322 -22.02 9.36 -7.88
CA ALA A 322 -22.74 10.62 -7.76
C ALA A 322 -22.32 11.63 -8.84
N LEU A 323 -21.01 11.79 -9.11
CA LEU A 323 -20.50 12.63 -10.19
C LEU A 323 -20.96 12.15 -11.58
N LYS A 324 -21.00 10.84 -11.82
CA LYS A 324 -21.55 10.26 -13.06
C LYS A 324 -23.02 10.59 -13.26
N GLN A 325 -23.85 10.57 -12.22
CA GLN A 325 -25.24 10.97 -12.29
C GLN A 325 -25.39 12.44 -12.71
N LYS A 326 -24.50 13.32 -12.24
CA LYS A 326 -24.43 14.73 -12.62
C LYS A 326 -23.72 14.98 -13.96
N LYS A 327 -23.27 13.91 -14.64
CA LYS A 327 -22.53 13.94 -15.92
C LYS A 327 -21.20 14.72 -15.87
N ILE A 328 -20.56 14.76 -14.71
CA ILE A 328 -19.26 15.37 -14.52
C ILE A 328 -18.21 14.32 -14.91
N LYS A 329 -17.37 14.64 -15.91
CA LYS A 329 -16.24 13.79 -16.32
C LYS A 329 -15.17 13.79 -15.24
N HIS A 330 -14.72 12.63 -14.82
CA HIS A 330 -13.68 12.48 -13.80
C HIS A 330 -12.92 11.17 -13.98
N ASN A 331 -11.75 11.11 -13.38
CA ASN A 331 -10.94 9.91 -13.22
C ASN A 331 -10.96 9.45 -11.76
N VAL A 332 -10.86 8.14 -11.53
CA VAL A 332 -10.76 7.56 -10.19
C VAL A 332 -9.42 6.87 -10.06
N LEU A 333 -8.70 7.25 -9.02
CA LEU A 333 -7.41 6.69 -8.66
C LEU A 333 -7.55 6.01 -7.30
N ASN A 334 -7.71 4.71 -7.32
CA ASN A 334 -7.74 3.88 -6.13
C ASN A 334 -6.98 2.58 -6.38
N ALA A 335 -6.89 1.76 -5.35
CA ALA A 335 -6.14 0.54 -5.38
C ALA A 335 -6.52 -0.46 -6.49
N ARG A 336 -7.70 -0.33 -7.11
CA ARG A 336 -8.15 -1.18 -8.23
C ARG A 336 -7.55 -0.78 -9.58
N TYR A 337 -7.07 0.46 -9.72
CA TYR A 337 -6.59 1.03 -10.99
C TYR A 337 -5.09 1.36 -10.96
N HIS A 338 -4.31 0.60 -10.21
CA HIS A 338 -2.89 0.83 -10.00
C HIS A 338 -2.06 0.88 -11.31
N GLU A 339 -2.39 0.07 -12.29
CA GLU A 339 -1.69 0.05 -13.58
C GLU A 339 -1.83 1.35 -14.38
N GLN A 340 -2.89 2.12 -14.12
CA GLN A 340 -3.17 3.38 -14.80
C GLN A 340 -2.80 4.62 -13.95
N GLU A 341 -2.24 4.40 -12.76
CA GLU A 341 -1.97 5.46 -11.79
C GLU A 341 -1.14 6.60 -12.38
N ALA A 342 0.00 6.28 -13.00
CA ALA A 342 0.89 7.28 -13.60
C ALA A 342 0.18 8.12 -14.67
N GLN A 343 -0.66 7.49 -15.50
CA GLN A 343 -1.41 8.18 -16.55
C GLN A 343 -2.48 9.12 -15.96
N ILE A 344 -3.21 8.65 -14.95
CA ILE A 344 -4.27 9.45 -14.30
C ILE A 344 -3.66 10.67 -13.62
N ILE A 345 -2.56 10.48 -12.88
CA ILE A 345 -1.87 11.61 -12.20
C ILE A 345 -1.24 12.56 -13.21
N GLY A 346 -0.65 12.04 -14.28
CA GLY A 346 -0.09 12.86 -15.34
C GLY A 346 -1.11 13.81 -16.00
N LEU A 347 -2.40 13.46 -15.92
CA LEU A 347 -3.51 14.27 -16.45
C LEU A 347 -4.25 15.09 -15.37
N ALA A 348 -3.98 14.87 -14.09
CA ALA A 348 -4.74 15.48 -12.99
C ALA A 348 -4.59 17.02 -12.93
N GLY A 349 -3.49 17.58 -13.45
CA GLY A 349 -3.24 19.02 -13.51
C GLY A 349 -3.75 19.72 -14.78
N VAL A 350 -4.40 19.00 -15.69
CA VAL A 350 -4.96 19.59 -16.93
C VAL A 350 -6.18 20.46 -16.59
N PRO A 351 -6.37 21.62 -17.23
CA PRO A 351 -7.52 22.49 -16.96
C PRO A 351 -8.86 21.77 -16.99
N GLY A 352 -9.64 21.90 -15.91
CA GLY A 352 -10.95 21.27 -15.75
C GLY A 352 -10.93 19.75 -15.51
N ALA A 353 -9.76 19.16 -15.30
CA ALA A 353 -9.65 17.75 -14.88
C ALA A 353 -10.19 17.58 -13.47
N VAL A 354 -10.93 16.49 -13.25
CA VAL A 354 -11.42 16.08 -11.94
C VAL A 354 -10.88 14.69 -11.65
N THR A 355 -10.13 14.55 -10.54
CA THR A 355 -9.54 13.30 -10.11
C THR A 355 -9.97 12.97 -8.70
N ILE A 356 -10.57 11.82 -8.48
CA ILE A 356 -10.85 11.29 -7.15
C ILE A 356 -9.71 10.34 -6.80
N ALA A 357 -9.05 10.56 -5.66
CA ALA A 357 -7.96 9.72 -5.22
C ALA A 357 -8.18 9.24 -3.78
N THR A 358 -7.89 7.97 -3.50
CA THR A 358 -7.75 7.52 -2.11
C THR A 358 -6.43 8.00 -1.54
N ASN A 359 -6.34 8.10 -0.23
CA ASN A 359 -5.29 8.75 0.56
C ASN A 359 -3.86 8.59 0.06
N MET A 360 -3.47 7.37 -0.28
CA MET A 360 -2.08 7.03 -0.62
C MET A 360 -1.85 6.97 -2.13
N ALA A 361 -2.91 7.09 -2.93
CA ALA A 361 -2.79 7.01 -4.37
C ALA A 361 -2.05 8.24 -4.92
N GLY A 362 -1.06 8.00 -5.74
CA GLY A 362 -0.22 9.04 -6.34
C GLY A 362 0.82 9.66 -5.42
N ARG A 363 1.11 9.07 -4.25
CA ARG A 363 2.20 9.55 -3.38
C ARG A 363 3.54 9.42 -4.12
N GLY A 364 4.43 10.39 -3.90
CA GLY A 364 5.73 10.45 -4.59
C GLY A 364 5.66 10.96 -6.04
N THR A 365 4.45 11.14 -6.62
CA THR A 365 4.30 11.68 -7.98
C THR A 365 3.76 13.11 -7.92
N ASP A 366 4.42 14.02 -8.65
CA ASP A 366 4.01 15.43 -8.72
C ASP A 366 2.83 15.63 -9.68
N ILE A 367 1.85 16.44 -9.28
CA ILE A 367 0.74 16.88 -10.15
C ILE A 367 1.16 18.18 -10.84
N GLN A 368 1.62 18.04 -12.08
CA GLN A 368 2.06 19.20 -12.88
C GLN A 368 0.86 19.90 -13.51
N LEU A 369 0.74 21.21 -13.27
CA LEU A 369 -0.29 22.01 -13.91
C LEU A 369 -0.07 22.06 -15.44
N GLY A 370 -1.13 21.82 -16.19
CA GLY A 370 -1.08 21.66 -17.65
C GLY A 370 -0.87 20.23 -18.13
N GLY A 371 -0.52 19.31 -17.21
CA GLY A 371 -0.21 17.90 -17.49
C GLY A 371 1.28 17.60 -17.45
N ASN A 372 1.63 16.31 -17.36
CA ASN A 372 3.02 15.87 -17.31
C ASN A 372 3.66 15.89 -18.71
N LEU A 373 4.63 16.80 -18.89
CA LEU A 373 5.32 17.00 -20.16
C LEU A 373 6.14 15.77 -20.58
N ASP A 374 6.92 15.20 -19.63
CA ASP A 374 7.82 14.08 -19.93
C ASP A 374 7.02 12.85 -20.37
N MET A 375 5.94 12.53 -19.66
CA MET A 375 5.04 11.42 -20.02
C MET A 375 4.40 11.62 -21.40
N ARG A 376 4.03 12.86 -21.77
CA ARG A 376 3.53 13.13 -23.11
C ARG A 376 4.60 12.99 -24.17
N LEU A 377 5.82 13.45 -23.89
CA LEU A 377 6.95 13.31 -24.81
C LEU A 377 7.26 11.81 -25.02
N ASP A 378 7.34 11.01 -23.96
CA ASP A 378 7.61 9.58 -24.08
C ASP A 378 6.55 8.86 -24.91
N ASN A 379 5.26 9.10 -24.63
CA ASN A 379 4.16 8.42 -25.34
C ASN A 379 3.94 8.90 -26.79
N GLU A 380 4.15 10.18 -27.07
CA GLU A 380 3.81 10.76 -28.38
C GLU A 380 4.99 10.84 -29.35
N LEU A 381 6.24 10.59 -28.86
CA LEU A 381 7.45 10.63 -29.69
C LEU A 381 8.02 9.25 -30.00
N GLU A 382 7.51 8.18 -29.43
CA GLU A 382 8.05 6.82 -29.55
C GLU A 382 8.24 6.36 -31.01
N ASP A 383 7.32 6.75 -31.90
CA ASP A 383 7.32 6.35 -33.32
C ASP A 383 7.86 7.43 -34.29
N LEU A 384 8.48 8.51 -33.79
CA LEU A 384 8.89 9.65 -34.62
C LEU A 384 10.41 9.77 -34.69
N ASP A 385 10.90 10.18 -35.89
CA ASP A 385 12.31 10.38 -36.19
C ASP A 385 12.62 11.78 -36.76
N GLY A 386 13.86 12.25 -36.56
CA GLY A 386 14.46 13.40 -37.20
C GLY A 386 13.68 14.70 -37.03
N ALA A 387 13.40 15.42 -38.09
CA ALA A 387 12.73 16.73 -38.07
C ALA A 387 11.26 16.67 -37.62
N ALA A 388 10.59 15.53 -37.77
CA ALA A 388 9.21 15.33 -37.30
C ALA A 388 9.16 15.22 -35.78
N LEU A 389 10.12 14.51 -35.19
CA LEU A 389 10.29 14.39 -33.74
C LEU A 389 10.53 15.76 -33.09
N GLU A 390 11.49 16.55 -33.61
CA GLU A 390 11.80 17.88 -33.04
C GLU A 390 10.59 18.84 -33.15
N ARG A 391 9.87 18.81 -34.26
CA ARG A 391 8.66 19.61 -34.43
C ARG A 391 7.58 19.22 -33.43
N ARG A 392 7.28 17.90 -33.30
CA ARG A 392 6.26 17.42 -32.36
C ARG A 392 6.62 17.74 -30.90
N ARG A 393 7.91 17.60 -30.56
CA ARG A 393 8.43 17.98 -29.22
C ARG A 393 8.15 19.44 -28.90
N LEU A 394 8.42 20.34 -29.82
CA LEU A 394 8.14 21.78 -29.64
C LEU A 394 6.64 22.05 -29.52
N ASP A 395 5.82 21.39 -30.33
CA ASP A 395 4.37 21.53 -30.30
C ASP A 395 3.81 21.08 -28.95
N ILE A 396 4.22 19.89 -28.45
CA ILE A 396 3.79 19.35 -27.15
C ILE A 396 4.21 20.31 -26.02
N THR A 397 5.44 20.81 -26.05
CA THR A 397 5.93 21.75 -25.03
C THR A 397 5.11 23.04 -25.02
N ALA A 398 4.76 23.57 -26.18
CA ALA A 398 3.91 24.77 -26.29
C ALA A 398 2.47 24.50 -25.82
N GLU A 399 1.89 23.35 -26.18
CA GLU A 399 0.57 22.92 -25.73
C GLU A 399 0.49 22.82 -24.20
N VAL A 400 1.44 22.11 -23.56
CA VAL A 400 1.49 21.95 -22.10
C VAL A 400 1.68 23.30 -21.41
N SER A 401 2.55 24.16 -21.93
CA SER A 401 2.75 25.52 -21.41
C SER A 401 1.46 26.35 -21.46
N ALA A 402 0.74 26.32 -22.57
CA ALA A 402 -0.52 27.01 -22.70
C ALA A 402 -1.62 26.47 -21.78
N LEU A 403 -1.65 25.15 -21.54
CA LEU A 403 -2.56 24.51 -20.59
C LEU A 403 -2.19 24.88 -19.15
N LYS A 404 -0.89 24.95 -18.83
CA LYS A 404 -0.40 25.39 -17.51
C LYS A 404 -0.87 26.80 -17.21
N GLU A 405 -0.70 27.74 -18.14
CA GLU A 405 -1.16 29.12 -17.94
C GLU A 405 -2.67 29.22 -17.72
N LYS A 406 -3.46 28.40 -18.42
CA LYS A 406 -4.91 28.32 -18.20
C LYS A 406 -5.25 27.81 -16.80
N ALA A 407 -4.58 26.76 -16.34
CA ALA A 407 -4.79 26.21 -15.00
C ALA A 407 -4.40 27.21 -13.91
N LEU A 408 -3.27 27.93 -14.09
CA LEU A 408 -2.83 29.00 -13.20
C LEU A 408 -3.85 30.16 -13.16
N GLY A 409 -4.31 30.60 -14.33
CA GLY A 409 -5.33 31.62 -14.43
C GLY A 409 -6.69 31.28 -13.84
N ALA A 410 -6.99 29.97 -13.75
CA ALA A 410 -8.19 29.44 -13.09
C ALA A 410 -8.03 29.29 -11.55
N GLY A 411 -6.85 29.57 -10.99
CA GLY A 411 -6.55 29.48 -9.55
C GLY A 411 -5.71 28.29 -9.13
N GLY A 412 -5.06 27.60 -10.07
CA GLY A 412 -4.22 26.42 -9.81
C GLY A 412 -5.02 25.18 -9.39
N LEU A 413 -4.38 24.23 -8.75
CA LEU A 413 -5.03 22.97 -8.31
C LEU A 413 -5.92 23.21 -7.09
N CYS A 414 -7.19 22.80 -7.19
CA CYS A 414 -8.10 22.74 -6.05
C CYS A 414 -8.03 21.35 -5.41
N VAL A 415 -7.72 21.29 -4.12
CA VAL A 415 -7.71 20.05 -3.33
C VAL A 415 -8.90 20.02 -2.39
N ILE A 416 -9.71 19.00 -2.48
CA ILE A 416 -10.89 18.79 -1.63
C ILE A 416 -10.66 17.53 -0.78
N GLY A 417 -10.62 17.68 0.54
CA GLY A 417 -10.69 16.54 1.47
C GLY A 417 -12.14 16.22 1.81
N THR A 418 -12.58 14.99 1.61
CA THR A 418 -13.96 14.59 1.92
C THR A 418 -14.19 14.29 3.40
N GLU A 419 -13.11 14.17 4.17
CA GLU A 419 -13.07 13.93 5.61
C GLU A 419 -11.70 14.30 6.16
N ARG A 420 -11.60 14.40 7.48
CA ARG A 420 -10.31 14.42 8.18
C ARG A 420 -9.80 12.99 8.38
N HIS A 421 -8.50 12.84 8.35
CA HIS A 421 -7.83 11.60 8.66
C HIS A 421 -7.47 11.52 10.14
N GLU A 422 -7.17 10.33 10.65
CA GLU A 422 -6.72 10.13 12.03
C GLU A 422 -5.43 10.91 12.35
N SER A 423 -4.52 11.01 11.38
CA SER A 423 -3.32 11.83 11.50
C SER A 423 -3.44 13.13 10.69
N ARG A 424 -3.18 14.25 11.36
CA ARG A 424 -3.11 15.57 10.72
C ARG A 424 -2.04 15.65 9.61
N ARG A 425 -1.02 14.81 9.71
CA ARG A 425 0.03 14.67 8.72
C ARG A 425 -0.53 14.26 7.35
N ILE A 426 -1.45 13.31 7.32
CA ILE A 426 -2.10 12.86 6.08
C ILE A 426 -2.91 13.99 5.45
N ASP A 427 -3.62 14.77 6.25
CA ASP A 427 -4.33 15.96 5.77
C ASP A 427 -3.36 16.97 5.14
N ASN A 428 -2.22 17.20 5.78
CA ASN A 428 -1.18 18.10 5.26
C ASN A 428 -0.54 17.56 3.97
N GLN A 429 -0.33 16.25 3.85
CA GLN A 429 0.13 15.62 2.60
C GLN A 429 -0.87 15.81 1.46
N LEU A 430 -2.16 15.71 1.74
CA LEU A 430 -3.21 15.95 0.76
C LEU A 430 -3.20 17.42 0.34
N ARG A 431 -3.21 18.39 1.27
CA ARG A 431 -3.08 19.82 0.99
C ARG A 431 -1.82 20.14 0.19
N GLY A 432 -0.69 19.52 0.54
CA GLY A 432 0.60 19.71 -0.11
C GLY A 432 0.69 19.27 -1.57
N ARG A 433 -0.37 18.65 -2.11
CA ARG A 433 -0.49 18.39 -3.55
C ARG A 433 -0.72 19.66 -4.36
N SER A 434 -1.25 20.73 -3.74
CA SER A 434 -1.56 22.02 -4.35
C SER A 434 -0.58 23.09 -3.87
N GLY A 435 -0.43 24.14 -4.65
CA GLY A 435 0.39 25.31 -4.31
C GLY A 435 1.89 25.04 -4.30
N ARG A 436 2.36 24.11 -5.13
CA ARG A 436 3.78 23.77 -5.23
C ARG A 436 4.56 24.85 -5.94
N GLN A 437 5.80 25.08 -5.48
CA GLN A 437 6.74 26.05 -6.09
C GLN A 437 6.19 27.48 -6.23
N GLY A 438 5.30 27.90 -5.33
CA GLY A 438 4.67 29.22 -5.38
C GLY A 438 3.48 29.36 -6.33
N ASP A 439 3.04 28.27 -6.95
CA ASP A 439 1.82 28.27 -7.75
C ASP A 439 0.59 28.58 -6.87
N PRO A 440 -0.43 29.27 -7.40
CA PRO A 440 -1.70 29.43 -6.71
C PRO A 440 -2.38 28.06 -6.53
N GLY A 441 -3.24 27.98 -5.55
CA GLY A 441 -4.00 26.75 -5.26
C GLY A 441 -5.06 27.00 -4.20
N LEU A 442 -5.94 26.02 -4.05
CA LEU A 442 -7.01 26.04 -3.05
C LEU A 442 -7.01 24.69 -2.32
N SER A 443 -7.19 24.71 -1.00
CA SER A 443 -7.51 23.50 -0.26
C SER A 443 -8.68 23.73 0.69
N CYS A 444 -9.60 22.77 0.75
CA CYS A 444 -10.74 22.79 1.66
C CYS A 444 -11.09 21.35 2.11
N PHE A 445 -11.62 21.24 3.33
CA PHE A 445 -12.12 19.99 3.87
C PHE A 445 -13.62 20.10 4.15
N PHE A 446 -14.35 19.10 3.70
CA PHE A 446 -15.79 18.96 3.91
C PHE A 446 -16.03 17.85 4.94
N LEU A 447 -16.64 18.18 6.05
CA LEU A 447 -16.87 17.28 7.17
C LEU A 447 -18.36 17.07 7.39
N SER A 448 -18.75 15.91 7.87
CA SER A 448 -20.11 15.58 8.31
C SER A 448 -20.08 15.05 9.73
N LEU A 449 -21.14 15.32 10.50
CA LEU A 449 -21.32 14.72 11.81
C LEU A 449 -21.52 13.18 11.72
N GLU A 450 -21.79 12.66 10.53
CA GLU A 450 -21.91 11.23 10.25
C GLU A 450 -20.59 10.57 9.84
N ASP A 451 -19.49 11.35 9.64
CA ASP A 451 -18.18 10.81 9.32
C ASP A 451 -17.64 9.94 10.45
N ASP A 452 -16.91 8.87 10.12
CA ASP A 452 -16.43 7.88 11.07
C ASP A 452 -15.66 8.50 12.23
N LEU A 453 -14.78 9.45 11.95
CA LEU A 453 -13.99 10.15 12.98
C LEU A 453 -14.91 10.92 13.95
N MET A 454 -15.94 11.61 13.42
CA MET A 454 -16.90 12.35 14.25
C MET A 454 -17.81 11.40 15.03
N ARG A 455 -18.23 10.28 14.43
CA ARG A 455 -19.09 9.28 15.07
C ARG A 455 -18.39 8.53 16.19
N ILE A 456 -17.09 8.25 16.05
CA ILE A 456 -16.30 7.47 17.02
C ILE A 456 -15.78 8.36 18.15
N PHE A 457 -15.30 9.55 17.85
CA PHE A 457 -14.60 10.45 18.79
C PHE A 457 -15.37 11.74 19.13
N GLY A 458 -16.42 12.07 18.37
CA GLY A 458 -17.27 13.23 18.65
C GLY A 458 -18.26 12.90 19.76
N THR A 459 -17.99 13.39 20.98
CA THR A 459 -18.91 13.28 22.14
C THR A 459 -19.74 14.54 22.33
#